data_665dfa52cc746e6dec89cad7c08c5181
#
_entry.id   665dfa52cc746e6dec89cad7c08c5181
#
_cell.length_a   1.000
_cell.length_b   1.000
_cell.length_c   1.000
_cell.angle_alpha   90.00
_cell.angle_beta   90.00
_cell.angle_gamma   90.00
#
_symmetry.space_group_name_H-M   'P 1'
#
loop_
_entity.id
_entity.type
_entity.pdbx_description
1 polymer ?
#
loop_
_entity_poly.entity_id
_entity_poly.type
_entity_poly.pdbx_seq_one_letter_code
_entity_poly.pdbx_strand_id
1 'polypeptide(L)'
;MNDQFSLISVTRSMPSRQHPEVSVGYDKEDNLVVVFSPAFLSREDVVLKLGTRVLCGYDAETQRLCVMPAAEGAPSARVLGKRPGFVGAGQLVLSARNLPEGLPKWKGRKGVSYTFGDEGAVIVDFNA
;
A
#
# COMPACT_ATOMS: atom_id res chain seq x y z
N MET A 1 -2.88 -17.80 31.49
CA MET A 1 -2.95 -17.33 30.96
C MET A 1 -3.09 -17.04 30.43
N ASN A 2 -2.93 -17.19 30.69
CA ASN A 2 -2.98 -16.63 30.02
C ASN A 2 -3.07 -16.27 29.73
N ASP A 3 -2.85 -16.23 30.37
CA ASP A 3 -3.03 -15.62 29.95
C ASP A 3 -3.16 -15.26 29.71
N GLN A 4 -3.09 -15.33 30.08
CA GLN A 4 -3.28 -14.74 29.69
C GLN A 4 -3.22 -14.19 29.39
N PHE A 5 -3.01 -14.15 29.60
CA PHE A 5 -3.02 -13.33 29.05
C PHE A 5 -2.94 -12.88 28.72
N SER A 6 -2.81 -12.90 29.36
CA SER A 6 -2.78 -12.26 28.90
C SER A 6 -2.81 -11.69 28.36
N LEU A 7 -2.66 -11.72 28.55
CA LEU A 7 -2.67 -11.04 27.90
C LEU A 7 -2.77 -10.48 27.31
N ILE A 8 -2.68 -10.40 27.47
CA ILE A 8 -2.82 -9.77 26.78
C ILE A 8 -2.77 -9.25 26.20
N SER A 9 -2.64 -9.29 26.44
CA SER A 9 -2.51 -8.73 25.74
C SER A 9 -2.46 -8.22 25.12
N VAL A 10 -2.32 -8.17 25.39
CA VAL A 10 -2.16 -7.70 24.70
C VAL A 10 -2.23 -7.23 23.98
N THR A 11 -2.09 -7.09 24.07
CA THR A 11 -2.03 -6.71 23.38
C THR A 11 -2.17 -6.36 22.67
N ARG A 12 -2.07 -6.23 22.87
CA ARG A 12 -2.24 -5.79 22.12
C ARG A 12 -2.42 -4.95 21.66
N SER A 13 -1.88 -5.30 21.87
CA SER A 13 -1.76 -4.29 21.25
C SER A 13 -2.53 -3.09 20.83
N MET A 14 -2.30 -2.01 20.66
CA MET A 14 -3.08 -0.84 20.40
C MET A 14 -3.19 -0.58 18.89
N PRO A 15 -4.19 -1.14 18.22
CA PRO A 15 -4.26 -1.01 16.77
C PRO A 15 -4.28 0.44 16.30
N SER A 16 -4.94 1.32 17.04
CA SER A 16 -5.04 2.73 16.65
C SER A 16 -3.73 3.49 16.69
N ARG A 17 -2.73 2.93 17.35
CA ARG A 17 -1.40 3.56 17.44
C ARG A 17 -0.42 2.96 16.46
N GLN A 18 -0.79 1.90 15.81
CA GLN A 18 0.09 1.26 14.84
C GLN A 18 -0.11 1.91 13.48
N HIS A 19 0.96 2.11 12.78
CA HIS A 19 0.87 2.56 11.41
C HIS A 19 0.35 1.42 10.55
N PRO A 20 -0.61 1.68 9.66
CA PRO A 20 -1.06 0.63 8.76
C PRO A 20 0.08 0.20 7.85
N GLU A 21 0.06 -1.06 7.45
CA GLU A 21 1.07 -1.57 6.54
C GLU A 21 0.96 -0.92 5.16
N VAL A 22 -0.26 -0.67 4.72
CA VAL A 22 -0.52 0.02 3.46
C VAL A 22 -1.54 1.11 3.73
N SER A 23 -1.28 2.30 3.22
CA SER A 23 -2.22 3.41 3.35
C SER A 23 -2.30 4.16 2.03
N VAL A 24 -3.41 4.85 1.83
CA VAL A 24 -3.67 5.59 0.60
C VAL A 24 -4.21 6.97 0.94
N GLY A 25 -3.93 7.92 0.08
CA GLY A 25 -4.44 9.27 0.24
C GLY A 25 -4.21 10.06 -1.03
N TYR A 26 -4.76 11.26 -1.07
CA TYR A 26 -4.58 12.17 -2.20
C TYR A 26 -3.75 13.36 -1.74
N ASP A 27 -2.82 13.78 -2.58
CA ASP A 27 -2.02 14.98 -2.27
C ASP A 27 -2.78 16.24 -2.73
N LYS A 28 -2.12 17.40 -2.62
CA LYS A 28 -2.76 18.68 -2.96
C LYS A 28 -3.15 18.79 -4.43
N GLU A 29 -2.50 18.00 -5.27
CA GLU A 29 -2.73 18.02 -6.71
C GLU A 29 -3.63 16.87 -7.16
N ASP A 30 -4.28 16.22 -6.21
CA ASP A 30 -5.16 15.08 -6.43
C ASP A 30 -4.47 13.85 -7.00
N ASN A 31 -3.16 13.75 -6.85
CA ASN A 31 -2.46 12.53 -7.16
C ASN A 31 -2.75 11.49 -6.08
N LEU A 32 -2.93 10.25 -6.48
CA LEU A 32 -3.12 9.17 -5.52
C LEU A 32 -1.76 8.72 -5.01
N VAL A 33 -1.58 8.75 -3.70
CA VAL A 33 -0.33 8.35 -3.06
C VAL A 33 -0.57 7.10 -2.24
N VAL A 34 0.07 6.00 -2.64
CA VAL A 34 0.02 4.73 -1.93
C VAL A 34 1.30 4.59 -1.13
N VAL A 35 1.19 4.39 0.16
CA VAL A 35 2.35 4.30 1.06
C VAL A 35 2.44 2.89 1.63
N PHE A 36 3.64 2.33 1.55
CA PHE A 36 3.96 1.03 2.15
C PHE A 36 4.88 1.27 3.34
N SER A 37 4.50 0.76 4.50
CA SER A 37 5.28 0.97 5.71
C SER A 37 6.60 0.21 5.67
N PRO A 38 7.58 0.60 6.50
CA PRO A 38 8.81 -0.20 6.60
C PRO A 38 8.54 -1.63 7.03
N ALA A 39 7.58 -1.83 7.93
CA ALA A 39 7.22 -3.17 8.38
C ALA A 39 6.70 -4.04 7.24
N PHE A 40 5.87 -3.46 6.38
CA PHE A 40 5.37 -4.17 5.20
C PHE A 40 6.51 -4.55 4.26
N LEU A 41 7.36 -3.57 3.92
CA LEU A 41 8.43 -3.78 2.95
C LEU A 41 9.52 -4.72 3.45
N SER A 42 9.62 -4.93 4.77
CA SER A 42 10.62 -5.84 5.32
C SER A 42 10.11 -7.28 5.46
N ARG A 43 8.84 -7.54 5.17
CA ARG A 43 8.29 -8.89 5.26
C ARG A 43 8.91 -9.80 4.21
N GLU A 44 9.18 -11.04 4.59
CA GLU A 44 9.75 -12.01 3.67
C GLU A 44 8.78 -12.39 2.53
N ASP A 45 7.49 -12.33 2.80
CA ASP A 45 6.48 -12.66 1.81
C ASP A 45 6.16 -11.51 0.85
N VAL A 46 6.79 -10.36 1.04
CA VAL A 46 6.58 -9.19 0.16
C VAL A 46 7.73 -9.10 -0.83
N VAL A 47 7.39 -9.20 -2.10
CA VAL A 47 8.37 -9.10 -3.20
C VAL A 47 8.73 -7.65 -3.49
N LEU A 48 7.77 -6.75 -3.31
CA LEU A 48 7.98 -5.32 -3.59
C LEU A 48 8.96 -4.74 -2.58
N LYS A 49 9.99 -4.06 -3.07
CA LYS A 49 10.99 -3.40 -2.23
C LYS A 49 11.27 -2.03 -2.82
N LEU A 50 11.95 -1.18 -2.04
CA LEU A 50 12.37 0.12 -2.56
C LEU A 50 13.23 -0.10 -3.80
N GLY A 51 12.91 0.64 -4.86
CA GLY A 51 13.61 0.50 -6.13
C GLY A 51 12.99 -0.51 -7.08
N THR A 52 12.02 -1.30 -6.63
CA THR A 52 11.33 -2.24 -7.50
C THR A 52 10.47 -1.47 -8.51
N ARG A 53 10.55 -1.87 -9.77
CA ARG A 53 9.66 -1.33 -10.80
C ARG A 53 8.34 -2.07 -10.75
N VAL A 54 7.24 -1.34 -10.84
CA VAL A 54 5.91 -1.91 -10.67
C VAL A 54 4.98 -1.42 -11.77
N LEU A 55 3.97 -2.24 -12.02
CA LEU A 55 2.83 -1.87 -12.85
C LEU A 55 1.61 -1.82 -11.93
N CYS A 56 0.70 -0.87 -12.20
CA CYS A 56 -0.50 -0.72 -11.41
C CYS A 56 -1.72 -0.86 -12.31
N GLY A 57 -2.72 -1.58 -11.82
CA GLY A 57 -4.01 -1.72 -12.48
C GLY A 57 -5.12 -1.58 -11.46
N TYR A 58 -6.24 -1.00 -11.88
CA TYR A 58 -7.36 -0.76 -10.98
C TYR A 58 -8.63 -1.42 -11.51
N ASP A 59 -9.34 -2.10 -10.61
CA ASP A 59 -10.65 -2.69 -10.90
C ASP A 59 -11.72 -1.84 -10.23
N ALA A 60 -12.49 -1.12 -11.04
CA ALA A 60 -13.51 -0.20 -10.54
C ALA A 60 -14.68 -0.95 -9.89
N GLU A 61 -14.99 -2.15 -10.34
CA GLU A 61 -16.10 -2.91 -9.75
C GLU A 61 -15.82 -3.31 -8.32
N THR A 62 -14.61 -3.78 -8.04
CA THR A 62 -14.23 -4.23 -6.71
C THR A 62 -13.50 -3.16 -5.91
N GLN A 63 -13.14 -2.04 -6.55
CA GLN A 63 -12.35 -0.95 -5.97
C GLN A 63 -11.04 -1.47 -5.39
N ARG A 64 -10.33 -2.25 -6.20
CA ARG A 64 -9.03 -2.82 -5.82
C ARG A 64 -7.95 -2.35 -6.78
N LEU A 65 -6.83 -1.97 -6.19
CA LEU A 65 -5.64 -1.59 -6.95
C LEU A 65 -4.64 -2.73 -6.89
N CYS A 66 -4.22 -3.22 -8.04
CA CYS A 66 -3.19 -4.25 -8.12
C CYS A 66 -1.85 -3.57 -8.40
N VAL A 67 -0.85 -3.86 -7.55
CA VAL A 67 0.51 -3.38 -7.73
C VAL A 67 1.38 -4.61 -7.91
N MET A 68 1.98 -4.75 -9.08
CA MET A 68 2.76 -5.96 -9.41
C MET A 68 4.15 -5.60 -9.86
N PRO A 69 5.15 -6.47 -9.59
CA PRO A 69 6.48 -6.24 -10.15
C PRO A 69 6.41 -6.20 -11.67
N ALA A 70 7.13 -5.26 -12.27
CA ALA A 70 7.15 -5.12 -13.73
C ALA A 70 8.35 -5.83 -14.30
N ALA A 71 8.18 -6.41 -15.49
CA ALA A 71 9.29 -6.97 -16.23
C ALA A 71 10.22 -5.83 -16.66
N GLU A 72 11.50 -6.17 -16.83
CA GLU A 72 12.46 -5.20 -17.31
C GLU A 72 12.02 -4.64 -18.67
N GLY A 73 12.09 -3.33 -18.80
CA GLY A 73 11.68 -2.66 -20.03
C GLY A 73 10.19 -2.50 -20.24
N ALA A 74 9.37 -2.89 -19.26
CA ALA A 74 7.92 -2.73 -19.39
C ALA A 74 7.54 -1.26 -19.51
N PRO A 75 6.70 -0.88 -20.49
CA PRO A 75 6.25 0.49 -20.59
C PRO A 75 5.32 0.82 -19.43
N SER A 76 5.25 2.08 -19.05
CA SER A 76 4.40 2.57 -17.97
C SER A 76 4.76 2.04 -16.59
N ALA A 77 5.88 1.35 -16.44
CA ALA A 77 6.34 0.92 -15.12
C ALA A 77 6.79 2.12 -14.30
N ARG A 78 6.52 2.04 -13.00
CA ARG A 78 6.90 3.08 -12.05
C ARG A 78 7.86 2.48 -11.04
N VAL A 79 8.68 3.31 -10.42
CA VAL A 79 9.59 2.85 -9.37
C VAL A 79 8.96 3.09 -8.01
N LEU A 80 8.99 2.07 -7.16
CA LEU A 80 8.59 2.22 -5.77
C LEU A 80 9.69 3.01 -5.06
N GLY A 81 9.41 4.29 -4.82
CA GLY A 81 10.40 5.21 -4.30
C GLY A 81 10.34 5.36 -2.80
N LYS A 82 11.31 6.06 -2.24
CA LYS A 82 11.35 6.36 -0.82
C LYS A 82 10.29 7.41 -0.49
N ARG A 83 9.68 7.26 0.69
CA ARG A 83 8.78 8.29 1.20
C ARG A 83 9.58 9.32 1.97
N PRO A 84 9.59 10.58 1.53
CA PRO A 84 10.34 11.64 2.25
C PRO A 84 9.89 11.75 3.70
N GLY A 85 10.84 11.84 4.61
CA GLY A 85 10.57 12.02 6.04
C GLY A 85 10.26 10.73 6.79
N PHE A 86 10.22 9.56 6.11
CA PHE A 86 9.88 8.28 6.75
C PHE A 86 10.89 7.23 6.32
N VAL A 87 11.85 6.98 7.18
CA VAL A 87 12.94 6.04 6.86
C VAL A 87 12.39 4.64 6.62
N GLY A 88 12.75 4.04 5.51
CA GLY A 88 12.34 2.67 5.18
C GLY A 88 10.96 2.55 4.55
N ALA A 89 10.17 3.61 4.56
CA ALA A 89 8.86 3.57 3.93
C ALA A 89 8.97 3.85 2.43
N GLY A 90 8.05 3.26 1.66
CA GLY A 90 7.98 3.49 0.22
C GLY A 90 6.68 4.13 -0.19
N GLN A 91 6.66 4.74 -1.36
CA GLN A 91 5.45 5.31 -1.90
C GLN A 91 5.39 5.20 -3.40
N LEU A 92 4.16 5.10 -3.90
CA LEU A 92 3.84 5.21 -5.31
C LEU A 92 2.94 6.41 -5.47
N VAL A 93 3.30 7.29 -6.41
CA VAL A 93 2.46 8.46 -6.71
C VAL A 93 1.89 8.25 -8.10
N LEU A 94 0.56 8.15 -8.18
CA LEU A 94 -0.14 7.96 -9.43
C LEU A 94 -0.76 9.28 -9.84
N SER A 95 -0.34 9.78 -11.00
CA SER A 95 -0.74 11.11 -11.47
C SER A 95 -2.25 11.24 -11.62
N ALA A 96 -2.79 12.37 -11.16
CA ALA A 96 -4.21 12.66 -11.28
C ALA A 96 -4.70 12.56 -12.72
N ARG A 97 -3.85 12.87 -13.69
CA ARG A 97 -4.20 12.81 -15.10
C ARG A 97 -4.50 11.40 -15.59
N ASN A 98 -3.88 10.41 -14.94
CA ASN A 98 -3.95 9.02 -15.39
C ASN A 98 -4.77 8.15 -14.47
N LEU A 99 -5.45 8.74 -13.48
CA LEU A 99 -6.26 7.95 -12.57
C LEU A 99 -7.51 7.46 -13.27
N PRO A 100 -7.85 6.18 -13.09
CA PRO A 100 -9.07 5.65 -13.68
C PRO A 100 -10.31 6.24 -13.00
N GLU A 101 -11.45 6.16 -13.68
CA GLU A 101 -12.70 6.53 -13.07
C GLU A 101 -13.10 5.49 -12.03
N GLY A 102 -13.92 5.91 -11.09
CA GLY A 102 -14.44 5.00 -10.07
C GLY A 102 -13.59 4.90 -8.83
N LEU A 103 -12.49 5.65 -8.75
CA LEU A 103 -11.70 5.69 -7.53
C LEU A 103 -12.45 6.48 -6.45
N PRO A 104 -12.63 5.90 -5.25
CA PRO A 104 -13.24 6.65 -4.16
C PRO A 104 -12.31 7.76 -3.69
N LYS A 105 -12.89 8.85 -3.23
CA LYS A 105 -12.12 9.98 -2.71
C LYS A 105 -12.47 10.23 -1.26
N TRP A 106 -11.46 10.67 -0.51
CA TRP A 106 -11.62 10.99 0.92
C TRP A 106 -10.54 12.01 1.27
N LYS A 107 -10.65 12.58 2.47
CA LYS A 107 -9.64 13.50 2.97
C LYS A 107 -8.65 12.74 3.85
N GLY A 108 -7.39 13.18 3.80
CA GLY A 108 -6.34 12.60 4.63
C GLY A 108 -5.87 11.24 4.13
N ARG A 109 -5.21 10.53 5.01
CA ARG A 109 -4.70 9.19 4.70
C ARG A 109 -5.60 8.14 5.34
N LYS A 110 -5.77 7.04 4.63
CA LYS A 110 -6.61 5.93 5.08
C LYS A 110 -5.80 4.65 5.04
N GLY A 111 -5.75 3.94 6.16
CA GLY A 111 -5.20 2.59 6.16
C GLY A 111 -6.14 1.66 5.42
N VAL A 112 -5.59 0.77 4.61
CA VAL A 112 -6.39 -0.14 3.78
C VAL A 112 -5.89 -1.55 3.95
N SER A 113 -6.77 -2.52 3.69
CA SER A 113 -6.38 -3.91 3.69
C SER A 113 -5.78 -4.29 2.34
N TYR A 114 -5.05 -5.38 2.34
CA TYR A 114 -4.44 -5.88 1.11
C TYR A 114 -4.41 -7.40 1.13
N THR A 115 -4.28 -7.98 -0.05
CA THR A 115 -4.02 -9.41 -0.21
C THR A 115 -2.89 -9.57 -1.22
N PHE A 116 -2.34 -10.76 -1.31
CA PHE A 116 -1.31 -11.05 -2.31
C PHE A 116 -1.96 -11.73 -3.51
N GLY A 117 -1.54 -11.30 -4.70
CA GLY A 117 -1.91 -11.95 -5.93
C GLY A 117 -0.76 -12.78 -6.47
N ASP A 118 -0.86 -13.15 -7.73
CA ASP A 118 0.16 -13.97 -8.38
C ASP A 118 1.46 -13.17 -8.61
N GLU A 119 2.57 -13.89 -8.60
CA GLU A 119 3.89 -13.33 -8.97
C GLU A 119 4.32 -12.14 -8.14
N GLY A 120 3.96 -12.14 -6.87
CA GLY A 120 4.37 -11.08 -5.96
C GLY A 120 3.52 -9.83 -5.99
N ALA A 121 2.37 -9.87 -6.66
CA ALA A 121 1.47 -8.73 -6.69
C ALA A 121 0.86 -8.47 -5.32
N VAL A 122 0.61 -7.20 -5.04
CA VAL A 122 -0.12 -6.76 -3.85
C VAL A 122 -1.42 -6.13 -4.33
N ILE A 123 -2.53 -6.62 -3.79
CA ILE A 123 -3.85 -6.13 -4.16
C ILE A 123 -4.39 -5.31 -3.00
N VAL A 124 -4.52 -4.01 -3.22
CA VAL A 124 -4.94 -3.04 -2.21
C VAL A 124 -6.44 -2.83 -2.34
N ASP A 125 -7.17 -3.01 -1.25
CA ASP A 125 -8.63 -2.92 -1.25
C ASP A 125 -9.06 -1.59 -0.66
N PHE A 126 -9.65 -0.73 -1.49
CA PHE A 126 -10.08 0.59 -1.05
C PHE A 126 -11.39 0.57 -0.27
N ASN A 127 -12.08 -0.56 -0.26
CA ASN A 127 -13.32 -0.72 0.48
C ASN A 127 -13.14 -1.23 1.91
N ALA A 128 -11.93 -1.55 2.29
CA ALA A 128 -11.69 -2.18 3.58
C ALA A 128 -11.41 -1.16 4.67
#